data_f2b5a3185edb0e7a35d9a7d5d21c6469
#
_entry.id   f2b5a3185edb0e7a35d9a7d5d21c6469
#
_cell.length_a   1.000
_cell.length_b   1.000
_cell.length_c   1.000
_cell.angle_alpha   90.00
_cell.angle_beta   90.00
_cell.angle_gamma   90.00
#
_symmetry.space_group_name_H-M   'P 1'
#
loop_
_entity.id
_entity.type
_entity.pdbx_description
1 polymer ?
#
loop_
_entity_poly.entity_id
_entity_poly.type
_entity_poly.pdbx_seq_one_letter_code
_entity_poly.pdbx_strand_id
1 'polypeptide(L)'
;MGRDGENYQIREVAEIVGQEVPGCRVTFADGASPDTRSYRVSFAKIAERLPDWCPTWTVRDGVREVRDALVGLDLQPEVFEGPRYSRIAHLRALLEAGALTPDLLWADPAHSSPEVGGDGATRPASVTSPA
;
A
#
# COMPACT_ATOMS: atom_id res chain seq x y z
N MET A 1 7.95 4.94 9.86
CA MET A 1 8.28 5.11 11.29
C MET A 1 7.29 4.27 12.09
N GLY A 2 7.72 3.66 13.22
CA GLY A 2 6.90 2.73 13.98
C GLY A 2 7.26 2.76 15.47
N ARG A 3 6.78 1.75 16.20
CA ARG A 3 7.10 1.52 17.62
C ARG A 3 7.55 0.08 17.83
N ASP A 4 8.29 -0.18 18.90
CA ASP A 4 8.94 -1.49 19.15
C ASP A 4 7.94 -2.66 19.18
N GLY A 5 6.70 -2.43 19.61
CA GLY A 5 5.64 -3.43 19.61
C GLY A 5 5.05 -3.77 18.24
N GLU A 6 5.39 -3.02 17.19
CA GLU A 6 4.88 -3.19 15.82
C GLU A 6 5.94 -3.79 14.88
N ASN A 7 6.76 -4.70 15.39
CA ASN A 7 7.63 -5.55 14.59
C ASN A 7 6.95 -6.88 14.34
N TYR A 8 6.60 -7.16 13.10
CA TYR A 8 5.85 -8.36 12.69
C TYR A 8 6.63 -9.19 11.68
N GLN A 9 6.44 -10.49 11.74
CA GLN A 9 6.76 -11.39 10.63
C GLN A 9 5.65 -11.26 9.57
N ILE A 10 5.99 -11.53 8.31
CA ILE A 10 4.99 -11.49 7.21
C ILE A 10 3.81 -12.43 7.49
N ARG A 11 4.07 -13.59 8.11
CA ARG A 11 3.02 -14.52 8.52
C ARG A 11 2.03 -13.88 9.50
N GLU A 12 2.52 -13.17 10.51
CA GLU A 12 1.69 -12.49 11.51
C GLU A 12 0.82 -11.40 10.86
N VAL A 13 1.39 -10.66 9.90
CA VAL A 13 0.62 -9.68 9.11
C VAL A 13 -0.48 -10.37 8.31
N ALA A 14 -0.19 -11.49 7.66
CA ALA A 14 -1.18 -12.25 6.90
C ALA A 14 -2.32 -12.79 7.81
N GLU A 15 -1.98 -13.26 9.00
CA GLU A 15 -2.96 -13.72 10.00
C GLU A 15 -3.85 -12.55 10.47
N ILE A 16 -3.29 -11.37 10.70
CA ILE A 16 -4.06 -10.15 11.04
C ILE A 16 -5.03 -9.83 9.90
N VAL A 17 -4.59 -9.87 8.64
CA VAL A 17 -5.48 -9.65 7.49
C VAL A 17 -6.61 -10.67 7.47
N GLY A 18 -6.30 -11.97 7.68
CA GLY A 18 -7.31 -13.03 7.74
C GLY A 18 -8.35 -12.84 8.84
N GLN A 19 -7.97 -12.19 9.96
CA GLN A 19 -8.87 -11.89 11.08
C GLN A 19 -9.75 -10.67 10.82
N GLU A 20 -9.20 -9.64 10.16
CA GLU A 20 -9.86 -8.35 9.98
C GLU A 20 -10.71 -8.26 8.70
N VAL A 21 -10.44 -9.12 7.72
CA VAL A 21 -11.17 -9.13 6.44
C VAL A 21 -12.13 -10.32 6.39
N PRO A 22 -13.45 -10.11 6.51
CA PRO A 22 -14.44 -11.19 6.47
C PRO A 22 -14.32 -12.00 5.17
N GLY A 23 -14.33 -13.33 5.30
CA GLY A 23 -14.22 -14.24 4.16
C GLY A 23 -12.81 -14.42 3.59
N CYS A 24 -11.81 -13.68 4.09
CA CYS A 24 -10.43 -13.85 3.69
C CYS A 24 -9.86 -15.17 4.25
N ARG A 25 -9.18 -15.93 3.39
CA ARG A 25 -8.48 -17.17 3.77
C ARG A 25 -7.00 -17.02 3.45
N VAL A 26 -6.18 -17.14 4.48
CA VAL A 26 -4.71 -17.14 4.32
C VAL A 26 -4.27 -18.51 3.82
N THR A 27 -3.50 -18.54 2.75
CA THR A 27 -2.86 -19.75 2.21
C THR A 27 -1.36 -19.50 2.06
N PHE A 28 -0.58 -20.55 2.22
CA PHE A 28 0.87 -20.50 2.04
C PHE A 28 1.23 -21.33 0.81
N ALA A 29 2.08 -20.79 -0.05
CA ALA A 29 2.56 -21.51 -1.22
C ALA A 29 3.55 -22.61 -0.78
N ASP A 30 3.39 -23.80 -1.34
CA ASP A 30 4.34 -24.89 -1.14
C ASP A 30 5.67 -24.55 -1.83
N GLY A 31 6.79 -24.83 -1.18
CA GLY A 31 8.12 -24.65 -1.74
C GLY A 31 8.61 -23.20 -1.80
N ALA A 32 7.92 -22.26 -1.20
CA ALA A 32 8.44 -20.92 -1.04
C ALA A 32 9.72 -20.98 -0.20
N SER A 33 10.84 -20.53 -0.81
CA SER A 33 12.09 -20.41 -0.05
C SER A 33 11.89 -19.37 1.04
N PRO A 34 12.19 -19.69 2.32
CA PRO A 34 12.10 -18.68 3.36
C PRO A 34 13.03 -17.53 3.02
N ASP A 35 12.50 -16.32 2.99
CA ASP A 35 13.34 -15.14 2.90
C ASP A 35 14.20 -15.08 4.16
N THR A 36 15.50 -15.33 3.99
CA THR A 36 16.48 -15.35 5.08
C THR A 36 16.82 -13.94 5.58
N ARG A 37 16.38 -12.92 4.86
CA ARG A 37 16.55 -11.52 5.26
C ARG A 37 15.52 -11.18 6.33
N SER A 38 15.96 -11.28 7.58
CA SER A 38 15.14 -10.92 8.74
C SER A 38 15.82 -9.77 9.48
N TYR A 39 15.07 -8.76 9.83
CA TYR A 39 15.55 -7.67 10.68
C TYR A 39 14.46 -7.27 11.67
N ARG A 40 14.91 -6.85 12.84
CA ARG A 40 14.06 -6.24 13.85
C ARG A 40 14.49 -4.80 14.03
N VAL A 41 13.54 -3.88 13.92
CA VAL A 41 13.81 -2.46 14.02
C VAL A 41 13.58 -1.99 15.45
N SER A 42 14.56 -1.27 16.02
CA SER A 42 14.38 -0.53 17.26
C SER A 42 13.96 0.90 16.96
N PHE A 43 12.92 1.34 17.63
CA PHE A 43 12.39 2.70 17.53
C PHE A 43 12.79 3.57 18.75
N ALA A 44 13.68 3.08 19.62
CA ALA A 44 14.14 3.78 20.81
C ALA A 44 14.69 5.18 20.49
N LYS A 45 15.49 5.29 19.41
CA LYS A 45 16.08 6.58 19.02
C LYS A 45 15.03 7.66 18.70
N ILE A 46 13.94 7.28 18.02
CA ILE A 46 12.89 8.25 17.70
C ILE A 46 12.08 8.62 18.94
N ALA A 47 11.78 7.66 19.80
CA ALA A 47 11.09 7.90 21.06
C ALA A 47 11.89 8.84 21.99
N GLU A 48 13.22 8.70 22.02
CA GLU A 48 14.11 9.57 22.79
C GLU A 48 14.20 10.99 22.20
N ARG A 49 14.30 11.10 20.86
CA ARG A 49 14.53 12.38 20.17
C ARG A 49 13.28 13.20 19.96
N LEU A 50 12.13 12.56 19.89
CA LEU A 50 10.83 13.17 19.66
C LEU A 50 9.81 12.60 20.67
N PRO A 51 9.94 12.93 21.97
CA PRO A 51 9.12 12.33 23.02
C PRO A 51 7.62 12.67 22.88
N ASP A 52 7.30 13.83 22.30
CA ASP A 52 5.92 14.26 22.07
C ASP A 52 5.29 13.59 20.84
N TRP A 53 6.08 12.86 20.04
CA TRP A 53 5.59 12.15 18.87
C TRP A 53 5.47 10.66 19.15
N CYS A 54 4.26 10.15 19.24
CA CYS A 54 3.97 8.73 19.41
C CYS A 54 3.12 8.21 18.26
N PRO A 55 3.60 7.22 17.47
CA PRO A 55 2.76 6.59 16.46
C PRO A 55 1.66 5.79 17.15
N THR A 56 0.41 6.13 16.85
CA THR A 56 -0.77 5.48 17.42
C THR A 56 -1.28 4.32 16.56
N TRP A 57 -0.99 4.35 15.27
CA TRP A 57 -1.44 3.36 14.30
C TRP A 57 -0.74 2.02 14.47
N THR A 58 -1.54 0.97 14.42
CA THR A 58 -1.09 -0.42 14.38
C THR A 58 -1.26 -1.01 12.98
N VAL A 59 -0.63 -2.16 12.71
CA VAL A 59 -0.90 -2.91 11.47
C VAL A 59 -2.38 -3.25 11.35
N ARG A 60 -3.03 -3.59 12.46
CA ARG A 60 -4.45 -3.91 12.50
C ARG A 60 -5.34 -2.73 12.07
N ASP A 61 -5.03 -1.54 12.55
CA ASP A 61 -5.75 -0.32 12.14
C ASP A 61 -5.56 -0.03 10.66
N GLY A 62 -4.33 -0.19 10.15
CA GLY A 62 -4.04 -0.05 8.73
C GLY A 62 -4.80 -1.05 7.85
N VAL A 63 -4.90 -2.31 8.27
CA VAL A 63 -5.69 -3.34 7.57
C VAL A 63 -7.17 -2.94 7.48
N ARG A 64 -7.75 -2.44 8.58
CA ARG A 64 -9.14 -1.98 8.60
C ARG A 64 -9.36 -0.81 7.67
N GLU A 65 -8.49 0.19 7.72
CA GLU A 65 -8.59 1.37 6.85
C GLU A 65 -8.50 1.00 5.37
N VAL A 66 -7.51 0.18 4.99
CA VAL A 66 -7.36 -0.29 3.60
C VAL A 66 -8.58 -1.08 3.14
N ARG A 67 -9.07 -2.01 3.98
CA ARG A 67 -10.29 -2.77 3.69
C ARG A 67 -11.47 -1.84 3.44
N ASP A 68 -11.71 -0.89 4.34
CA ASP A 68 -12.86 0.01 4.26
C ASP A 68 -12.77 0.92 3.03
N ALA A 69 -11.56 1.39 2.70
CA ALA A 69 -11.32 2.16 1.48
C ALA A 69 -11.58 1.34 0.21
N LEU A 70 -11.10 0.09 0.15
CA LEU A 70 -11.31 -0.78 -1.02
C LEU A 70 -12.79 -1.15 -1.20
N VAL A 71 -13.50 -1.43 -0.10
CA VAL A 71 -14.95 -1.69 -0.13
C VAL A 71 -15.70 -0.45 -0.61
N GLY A 72 -15.33 0.73 -0.13
CA GLY A 72 -15.94 2.00 -0.54
C GLY A 72 -15.73 2.35 -2.01
N LEU A 73 -14.64 1.84 -2.62
CA LEU A 73 -14.34 2.04 -4.04
C LEU A 73 -15.04 1.03 -4.97
N ASP A 74 -15.71 0.02 -4.43
CA ASP A 74 -16.24 -1.13 -5.21
C ASP A 74 -15.23 -1.68 -6.23
N LEU A 75 -13.98 -1.80 -5.78
CA LEU A 75 -12.86 -2.16 -6.66
C LEU A 75 -12.95 -3.62 -7.08
N GLN A 76 -13.19 -3.84 -8.36
CA GLN A 76 -13.25 -5.18 -8.93
C GLN A 76 -11.85 -5.80 -9.05
N PRO A 77 -11.72 -7.14 -8.86
CA PRO A 77 -10.42 -7.83 -8.93
C PRO A 77 -9.66 -7.57 -10.24
N GLU A 78 -10.36 -7.56 -11.37
CA GLU A 78 -9.79 -7.37 -12.71
C GLU A 78 -9.18 -5.97 -12.85
N VAL A 79 -9.78 -4.97 -12.21
CA VAL A 79 -9.25 -3.60 -12.20
C VAL A 79 -8.02 -3.52 -11.31
N PHE A 80 -8.06 -4.17 -10.13
CA PHE A 80 -6.94 -4.21 -9.20
C PHE A 80 -5.72 -4.94 -9.77
N GLU A 81 -5.93 -6.07 -10.45
CA GLU A 81 -4.88 -6.84 -11.11
C GLU A 81 -4.42 -6.21 -12.43
N GLY A 82 -5.16 -5.23 -12.93
CA GLY A 82 -4.92 -4.56 -14.20
C GLY A 82 -3.76 -3.55 -14.17
N PRO A 83 -3.48 -2.92 -15.33
CA PRO A 83 -2.37 -1.97 -15.48
C PRO A 83 -2.43 -0.78 -14.53
N ARG A 84 -3.63 -0.38 -14.09
CA ARG A 84 -3.81 0.78 -13.21
C ARG A 84 -3.08 0.66 -11.87
N TYR A 85 -3.01 -0.56 -11.32
CA TYR A 85 -2.43 -0.84 -10.00
C TYR A 85 -1.11 -1.62 -10.05
N SER A 86 -0.72 -2.11 -11.23
CA SER A 86 0.54 -2.81 -11.45
C SER A 86 1.50 -1.93 -12.25
N ARG A 87 2.54 -1.41 -11.61
CA ARG A 87 3.52 -0.53 -12.26
C ARG A 87 4.13 -1.14 -13.52
N ILE A 88 4.50 -2.42 -13.48
CA ILE A 88 5.11 -3.08 -14.64
C ILE A 88 4.09 -3.27 -15.76
N ALA A 89 2.86 -3.69 -15.45
CA ALA A 89 1.80 -3.82 -16.44
C ALA A 89 1.44 -2.45 -17.04
N HIS A 90 1.43 -1.40 -16.23
CA HIS A 90 1.18 -0.04 -16.72
C HIS A 90 2.25 0.45 -17.70
N LEU A 91 3.54 0.26 -17.34
CA LEU A 91 4.63 0.62 -18.25
C LEU A 91 4.58 -0.15 -19.57
N ARG A 92 4.27 -1.44 -19.53
CA ARG A 92 4.09 -2.25 -20.75
C ARG A 92 2.95 -1.72 -21.61
N ALA A 93 1.80 -1.44 -21.02
CA ALA A 93 0.67 -0.87 -21.73
C ALA A 93 1.00 0.49 -22.38
N LEU A 94 1.75 1.35 -21.71
CA LEU A 94 2.19 2.62 -22.27
C LEU A 94 3.18 2.46 -23.44
N LEU A 95 4.09 1.48 -23.37
CA LEU A 95 5.00 1.14 -24.46
C LEU A 95 4.24 0.56 -25.66
N GLU A 96 3.31 -0.35 -25.43
CA GLU A 96 2.48 -0.97 -26.47
C GLU A 96 1.57 0.06 -27.15
N ALA A 97 1.06 1.03 -26.41
CA ALA A 97 0.28 2.15 -26.94
C ALA A 97 1.12 3.21 -27.66
N GLY A 98 2.45 3.09 -27.64
CA GLY A 98 3.35 4.10 -28.22
C GLY A 98 3.38 5.42 -27.46
N ALA A 99 2.83 5.48 -26.25
CA ALA A 99 2.87 6.66 -25.39
C ALA A 99 4.26 6.85 -24.77
N LEU A 100 5.02 5.77 -24.61
CA LEU A 100 6.42 5.81 -24.22
C LEU A 100 7.31 5.27 -25.35
N THR A 101 8.49 5.86 -25.48
CA THR A 101 9.56 5.32 -26.31
C THR A 101 10.20 4.09 -25.62
N PRO A 102 10.99 3.26 -26.33
CA PRO A 102 11.77 2.18 -25.72
C PRO A 102 12.70 2.61 -24.60
N ASP A 103 13.13 3.87 -24.61
CA ASP A 103 13.95 4.48 -23.55
C ASP A 103 13.13 5.00 -22.36
N LEU A 104 11.82 4.67 -22.31
CA LEU A 104 10.87 5.07 -21.28
C LEU A 104 10.67 6.60 -21.18
N LEU A 105 10.86 7.32 -22.27
CA LEU A 105 10.55 8.74 -22.37
C LEU A 105 9.15 8.90 -22.99
N TRP A 106 8.45 9.97 -22.64
CA TRP A 106 7.18 10.30 -23.31
C TRP A 106 7.41 10.55 -24.78
N ALA A 107 6.64 9.89 -25.63
CA ALA A 107 6.73 10.04 -27.09
C ALA A 107 6.27 11.43 -27.54
N ASP A 108 5.31 12.05 -26.84
CA ASP A 108 4.89 13.42 -27.03
C ASP A 108 5.37 14.26 -25.83
N PRO A 109 6.25 15.26 -26.03
CA PRO A 109 6.72 16.14 -24.95
C PRO A 109 5.61 16.98 -24.30
N ALA A 110 4.45 17.12 -24.93
CA ALA A 110 3.27 17.75 -24.31
C ALA A 110 2.56 16.85 -23.29
N HIS A 111 2.89 15.56 -23.24
CA HIS A 111 2.39 14.60 -22.25
C HIS A 111 3.19 14.63 -20.95
N SER A 112 3.41 15.80 -20.41
CA SER A 112 3.93 15.96 -19.04
C SER A 112 2.80 15.58 -18.06
N SER A 113 2.82 14.34 -17.58
CA SER A 113 1.91 13.70 -16.64
C SER A 113 0.48 13.52 -17.20
N PRO A 114 -0.04 12.27 -17.30
CA PRO A 114 -1.47 12.10 -17.39
C PRO A 114 -2.05 12.78 -16.14
N GLU A 115 -2.93 13.75 -16.36
CA GLU A 115 -3.79 14.19 -15.27
C GLU A 115 -4.39 12.90 -14.71
N VAL A 116 -4.01 12.55 -13.48
CA VAL A 116 -4.73 11.54 -12.70
C VAL A 116 -6.12 12.15 -12.62
N GLY A 117 -7.01 11.65 -13.47
CA GLY A 117 -8.38 12.09 -13.54
C GLY A 117 -8.92 12.09 -12.12
N GLY A 118 -9.03 13.27 -11.57
CA GLY A 118 -9.62 13.52 -10.29
C GLY A 118 -11.12 13.32 -10.44
N ASP A 119 -11.57 12.07 -10.49
CA ASP A 119 -12.92 11.77 -10.08
C ASP A 119 -12.95 12.05 -8.57
N GLY A 120 -13.56 13.16 -8.26
CA GLY A 120 -13.88 13.78 -6.99
C GLY A 120 -13.85 12.95 -5.72
N ALA A 121 -12.70 12.34 -5.39
CA ALA A 121 -12.46 11.90 -4.04
C ALA A 121 -12.18 13.15 -3.20
N THR A 122 -13.23 13.76 -2.70
CA THR A 122 -13.20 14.75 -1.62
C THR A 122 -12.30 14.18 -0.52
N ARG A 123 -11.16 14.80 -0.36
CA ARG A 123 -10.23 14.51 0.73
C ARG A 123 -11.02 14.57 2.04
N PRO A 124 -11.12 13.50 2.83
CA PRO A 124 -11.84 13.57 4.09
C PRO A 124 -11.20 14.67 4.94
N ALA A 125 -12.06 15.50 5.50
CA ALA A 125 -11.70 16.61 6.36
C ALA A 125 -10.78 16.11 7.48
N SER A 126 -9.74 16.90 7.77
CA SER A 126 -8.83 16.74 8.88
C SER A 126 -9.56 16.27 10.15
N VAL A 127 -9.20 15.08 10.63
CA VAL A 127 -9.62 14.59 11.93
C VAL A 127 -8.98 15.51 12.98
N THR A 128 -9.79 16.38 13.52
CA THR A 128 -9.44 17.18 14.71
C THR A 128 -9.35 16.22 15.88
N SER A 129 -8.16 16.06 16.43
CA SER A 129 -7.93 15.28 17.65
C SER A 129 -8.66 15.97 18.81
N PRO A 130 -9.49 15.28 19.59
CA PRO A 130 -9.98 15.84 20.85
C PRO A 130 -8.84 15.90 21.87
N ALA A 131 -8.85 16.97 22.65
CA ALA A 131 -7.94 17.26 23.74
C ALA A 131 -8.05 16.23 24.88
#